data_2b3c3c6f077d1ce171e9105e5fcabc3f
#
_entry.id   2b3c3c6f077d1ce171e9105e5fcabc3f
#
_cell.length_a   1.000
_cell.length_b   1.000
_cell.length_c   1.000
_cell.angle_alpha   90.00
_cell.angle_beta   90.00
_cell.angle_gamma   90.00
#
_symmetry.space_group_name_H-M   'P 1'
#
loop_
_entity.id
_entity.type
_entity.pdbx_description
1 polymer ?
#
loop_
_entity_poly.entity_id
_entity_poly.type
_entity_poly.pdbx_seq_one_letter_code
_entity_poly.pdbx_strand_id
1 'polypeptide(L)'
;MFTSGAPDLQSLMQLLDAAQMGWWKADFRTGELFFSDYIVDLLGLGSNRAAVGELMPLTREDYRTRIHNEFLSLKVGNHFDETFPVVLPEGEIWIHTQLVRKQSDPQQGIKLFGYLQRVPVAG
;
A
#
# COMPACT_ATOMS: atom_id res chain seq x y z
N MET A 1 16.61 -26.56 0.02
CA MET A 1 17.84 -25.79 0.18
C MET A 1 17.60 -24.32 -0.07
N PHE A 2 18.16 -23.50 0.75
CA PHE A 2 17.98 -22.05 0.64
C PHE A 2 19.20 -21.40 0.02
N THR A 3 18.99 -20.56 -0.95
CA THR A 3 20.03 -19.67 -1.40
C THR A 3 20.21 -18.58 -0.34
N SER A 4 21.44 -18.19 -0.10
CA SER A 4 21.74 -17.09 0.78
C SER A 4 21.23 -15.79 0.17
N GLY A 5 20.80 -14.87 1.02
CA GLY A 5 20.38 -13.56 0.60
C GLY A 5 18.96 -13.22 1.03
N ALA A 6 18.52 -12.01 0.69
CA ALA A 6 17.20 -11.55 1.02
C ALA A 6 16.13 -12.31 0.22
N PRO A 7 14.93 -12.51 0.79
CA PRO A 7 13.83 -13.10 0.04
C PRO A 7 13.53 -12.25 -1.20
N ASP A 8 13.13 -12.90 -2.27
CA ASP A 8 12.66 -12.19 -3.45
C ASP A 8 11.25 -11.62 -3.20
N LEU A 9 10.74 -10.83 -4.13
CA LEU A 9 9.46 -10.19 -3.99
C LEU A 9 8.33 -11.21 -3.85
N GLN A 10 8.39 -12.31 -4.59
CA GLN A 10 7.37 -13.36 -4.54
C GLN A 10 7.31 -13.98 -3.15
N SER A 11 8.45 -14.26 -2.54
CA SER A 11 8.51 -14.83 -1.19
C SER A 11 7.97 -13.86 -0.15
N LEU A 12 8.25 -12.55 -0.30
CA LEU A 12 7.71 -11.53 0.59
C LEU A 12 6.20 -11.47 0.50
N MET A 13 5.64 -11.54 -0.72
CA MET A 13 4.20 -11.53 -0.92
C MET A 13 3.54 -12.73 -0.25
N GLN A 14 4.15 -13.91 -0.36
CA GLN A 14 3.65 -15.12 0.29
C GLN A 14 3.68 -15.01 1.80
N LEU A 15 4.73 -14.43 2.35
CA LEU A 15 4.83 -14.21 3.79
C LEU A 15 3.74 -13.26 4.30
N LEU A 16 3.47 -12.19 3.57
CA LEU A 16 2.44 -11.24 3.94
C LEU A 16 1.07 -11.88 3.92
N ASP A 17 0.77 -12.69 2.90
CA ASP A 17 -0.49 -13.41 2.80
C ASP A 17 -0.66 -14.36 4.00
N ALA A 18 0.39 -15.11 4.35
CA ALA A 18 0.35 -16.03 5.48
C ALA A 18 0.16 -15.30 6.81
N ALA A 19 0.67 -14.08 6.93
CA ALA A 19 0.53 -13.26 8.14
C ALA A 19 -0.76 -12.46 8.17
N GLN A 20 -1.64 -12.63 7.18
CA GLN A 20 -2.88 -11.87 7.03
C GLN A 20 -2.62 -10.36 6.91
N MET A 21 -1.57 -10.02 6.18
CA MET A 21 -1.21 -8.65 5.84
C MET A 21 -1.35 -8.48 4.34
N GLY A 22 -1.82 -7.31 3.94
CA GLY A 22 -1.92 -7.01 2.52
C GLY A 22 -0.62 -6.43 1.99
N TRP A 23 -0.30 -6.75 0.76
CA TRP A 23 0.77 -6.07 0.06
C TRP A 23 0.18 -5.18 -1.03
N TRP A 24 0.93 -4.12 -1.35
CA TRP A 24 0.59 -3.23 -2.46
C TRP A 24 1.86 -2.91 -3.25
N LYS A 25 1.66 -2.67 -4.53
CA LYS A 25 2.70 -2.17 -5.43
C LYS A 25 2.20 -0.92 -6.12
N ALA A 26 3.09 0.02 -6.35
CA ALA A 26 2.75 1.25 -7.06
C ALA A 26 3.76 1.50 -8.17
N ASP A 27 3.28 2.02 -9.29
CA ASP A 27 4.11 2.42 -10.41
C ASP A 27 3.83 3.91 -10.65
N PHE A 28 4.82 4.75 -10.33
CA PHE A 28 4.66 6.20 -10.52
C PHE A 28 4.65 6.64 -11.97
N ARG A 29 5.11 5.78 -12.87
CA ARG A 29 5.07 6.10 -14.29
C ARG A 29 3.63 6.06 -14.83
N THR A 30 2.84 5.12 -14.37
CA THR A 30 1.47 4.94 -14.82
C THR A 30 0.43 5.46 -13.84
N GLY A 31 0.82 5.67 -12.58
CA GLY A 31 -0.11 6.05 -11.52
C GLY A 31 -0.97 4.90 -11.02
N GLU A 32 -0.61 3.66 -11.36
CA GLU A 32 -1.39 2.48 -10.97
C GLU A 32 -0.90 1.85 -9.69
N LEU A 33 -1.86 1.34 -8.92
CA LEU A 33 -1.63 0.55 -7.71
C LEU A 33 -2.16 -0.87 -7.93
N PHE A 34 -1.46 -1.83 -7.37
CA PHE A 34 -1.85 -3.25 -7.39
C PHE A 34 -1.90 -3.76 -5.96
N PHE A 35 -2.89 -4.61 -5.65
CA PHE A 35 -3.17 -5.04 -4.28
C PHE A 35 -3.33 -6.54 -4.18
N SER A 36 -2.93 -7.09 -3.02
CA SER A 36 -3.26 -8.46 -2.67
C SER A 36 -4.77 -8.60 -2.42
N ASP A 37 -5.25 -9.84 -2.45
CA ASP A 37 -6.65 -10.13 -2.19
C ASP A 37 -7.09 -9.67 -0.80
N TYR A 38 -6.19 -9.74 0.19
CA TYR A 38 -6.48 -9.23 1.52
C TYR A 38 -6.92 -7.77 1.48
N ILE A 39 -6.21 -6.92 0.74
CA ILE A 39 -6.55 -5.50 0.63
C ILE A 39 -7.85 -5.31 -0.14
N VAL A 40 -8.04 -6.06 -1.22
CA VAL A 40 -9.27 -6.00 -2.01
C VAL A 40 -10.48 -6.29 -1.12
N ASP A 41 -10.40 -7.34 -0.34
CA ASP A 41 -11.50 -7.73 0.55
C ASP A 41 -11.67 -6.73 1.69
N LEU A 42 -10.58 -6.27 2.28
CA LEU A 42 -10.62 -5.33 3.41
C LEU A 42 -11.27 -4.01 3.03
N LEU A 43 -10.89 -3.46 1.87
CA LEU A 43 -11.35 -2.15 1.42
C LEU A 43 -12.58 -2.22 0.50
N GLY A 44 -13.06 -3.41 0.19
CA GLY A 44 -14.21 -3.58 -0.69
C GLY A 44 -13.96 -3.13 -2.12
N LEU A 45 -12.73 -3.33 -2.62
CA LEU A 45 -12.38 -2.95 -3.98
C LEU A 45 -12.94 -3.96 -4.98
N GLY A 46 -13.29 -3.49 -6.16
CA GLY A 46 -13.81 -4.37 -7.20
C GLY A 46 -12.71 -5.05 -8.03
N SER A 47 -11.44 -4.75 -7.74
CA SER A 47 -10.32 -5.23 -8.56
C SER A 47 -9.03 -5.15 -7.73
N ASN A 48 -8.04 -5.94 -8.14
CA ASN A 48 -6.68 -5.89 -7.56
C ASN A 48 -5.88 -4.71 -8.09
N ARG A 49 -6.48 -3.80 -8.82
CA ARG A 49 -5.82 -2.72 -9.52
C ARG A 49 -6.67 -1.45 -9.43
N ALA A 50 -6.02 -0.33 -9.15
CA ALA A 50 -6.70 0.96 -9.10
C ALA A 50 -5.71 2.08 -9.36
N ALA A 51 -6.20 3.25 -9.79
CA ALA A 51 -5.40 4.45 -9.82
C ALA A 51 -5.38 5.09 -8.42
N VAL A 52 -4.32 5.82 -8.11
CA VAL A 52 -4.20 6.50 -6.81
C VAL A 52 -5.42 7.38 -6.52
N GLY A 53 -5.90 8.12 -7.53
CA GLY A 53 -7.05 9.02 -7.38
C GLY A 53 -8.34 8.31 -7.02
N GLU A 54 -8.47 7.02 -7.35
CA GLU A 54 -9.64 6.24 -7.01
C GLU A 54 -9.67 5.83 -5.54
N LEU A 55 -8.51 5.80 -4.90
CA LEU A 55 -8.38 5.38 -3.50
C LEU A 55 -8.43 6.55 -2.53
N MET A 56 -8.05 7.73 -2.97
CA MET A 56 -8.03 8.90 -2.08
C MET A 56 -9.37 9.18 -1.43
N PRO A 57 -10.52 9.03 -2.11
CA PRO A 57 -11.82 9.24 -1.48
C PRO A 57 -12.12 8.29 -0.33
N LEU A 58 -11.45 7.13 -0.23
CA LEU A 58 -11.63 6.21 0.90
C LEU A 58 -10.97 6.73 2.17
N THR A 59 -9.90 7.49 2.04
CA THR A 59 -9.24 8.11 3.20
C THR A 59 -10.17 9.17 3.79
N ARG A 60 -10.32 9.14 5.12
CA ARG A 60 -11.18 10.13 5.78
C ARG A 60 -10.71 11.54 5.43
N GLU A 61 -11.65 12.44 5.23
CA GLU A 61 -11.40 13.75 4.62
C GLU A 61 -10.29 14.55 5.29
N ASP A 62 -10.25 14.53 6.63
CA ASP A 62 -9.28 15.30 7.40
C ASP A 62 -7.83 14.77 7.27
N TYR A 63 -7.65 13.54 6.78
CA TYR A 63 -6.34 12.95 6.53
C TYR A 63 -5.92 12.97 5.06
N ARG A 64 -6.86 13.22 4.18
CA ARG A 64 -6.69 12.99 2.74
C ARG A 64 -5.53 13.76 2.11
N THR A 65 -5.44 15.04 2.38
CA THR A 65 -4.39 15.87 1.80
C THR A 65 -3.01 15.46 2.30
N ARG A 66 -2.88 15.19 3.61
CA ARG A 66 -1.60 14.80 4.19
C ARG A 66 -1.13 13.45 3.63
N ILE A 67 -2.01 12.46 3.61
CA ILE A 67 -1.64 11.13 3.11
C ILE A 67 -1.27 11.17 1.64
N HIS A 68 -2.03 11.91 0.83
CA HIS A 68 -1.73 12.05 -0.58
C HIS A 68 -0.36 12.70 -0.80
N ASN A 69 -0.07 13.78 -0.09
CA ASN A 69 1.20 14.47 -0.20
C ASN A 69 2.38 13.60 0.26
N GLU A 70 2.21 12.86 1.34
CA GLU A 70 3.22 11.92 1.82
C GLU A 70 3.50 10.84 0.79
N PHE A 71 2.45 10.31 0.16
CA PHE A 71 2.63 9.29 -0.87
C PHE A 71 3.36 9.86 -2.09
N LEU A 72 2.97 11.04 -2.56
CA LEU A 72 3.61 11.67 -3.71
C LEU A 72 5.07 12.05 -3.43
N SER A 73 5.40 12.32 -2.17
CA SER A 73 6.77 12.65 -1.80
C SER A 73 7.74 11.49 -2.04
N LEU A 74 7.22 10.28 -2.26
CA LEU A 74 8.03 9.11 -2.56
C LEU A 74 8.68 9.16 -3.94
N LYS A 75 8.35 10.15 -4.76
CA LYS A 75 9.08 10.41 -6.00
C LYS A 75 10.55 10.74 -5.72
N VAL A 76 10.83 11.39 -4.59
CA VAL A 76 12.18 11.77 -4.18
C VAL A 76 12.59 11.12 -2.86
N GLY A 77 11.66 10.94 -1.94
CA GLY A 77 11.93 10.31 -0.66
C GLY A 77 11.86 8.79 -0.72
N ASN A 78 12.20 8.14 0.37
CA ASN A 78 12.19 6.69 0.47
C ASN A 78 11.60 6.20 1.80
N HIS A 79 10.79 7.03 2.44
CA HIS A 79 10.15 6.69 3.70
C HIS A 79 8.67 6.99 3.64
N PHE A 80 7.85 5.99 3.97
CA PHE A 80 6.41 6.14 4.08
C PHE A 80 5.92 5.15 5.11
N ASP A 81 5.37 5.66 6.20
CA ASP A 81 4.87 4.85 7.31
C ASP A 81 3.72 5.64 7.93
N GLU A 82 2.49 5.25 7.63
CA GLU A 82 1.31 6.02 8.00
C GLU A 82 0.21 5.13 8.54
N THR A 83 -0.47 5.64 9.58
CA THR A 83 -1.67 5.04 10.14
C THR A 83 -2.79 6.06 10.02
N PHE A 84 -3.88 5.68 9.38
CA PHE A 84 -4.96 6.62 9.12
C PHE A 84 -6.29 5.89 8.94
N PRO A 85 -7.42 6.60 9.09
CA PRO A 85 -8.74 5.99 8.92
C PRO A 85 -9.19 6.02 7.47
N VAL A 86 -9.86 4.95 7.06
CA VAL A 86 -10.59 4.88 5.80
C VAL A 86 -12.07 4.69 6.09
N VAL A 87 -12.91 5.29 5.26
CA VAL A 87 -14.36 5.26 5.41
C VAL A 87 -14.93 4.31 4.37
N LEU A 88 -15.53 3.23 4.85
CA LEU A 88 -16.14 2.19 4.02
C LEU A 88 -17.65 2.19 4.22
N PRO A 89 -18.42 1.53 3.32
CA PRO A 89 -19.87 1.45 3.51
C PRO A 89 -20.30 0.87 4.86
N GLU A 90 -19.53 -0.08 5.39
CA GLU A 90 -19.82 -0.71 6.67
C GLU A 90 -19.38 0.11 7.87
N GLY A 91 -18.57 1.14 7.66
CA GLY A 91 -18.05 1.98 8.72
C GLY A 91 -16.60 2.31 8.55
N GLU A 92 -16.07 3.05 9.51
CA GLU A 92 -14.68 3.50 9.51
C GLU A 92 -13.77 2.42 10.09
N ILE A 93 -12.64 2.18 9.42
CA ILE A 93 -11.58 1.33 9.96
C ILE A 93 -10.27 2.10 9.92
N TRP A 94 -9.32 1.69 10.76
CA TRP A 94 -7.96 2.24 10.75
C TRP A 94 -7.03 1.25 10.09
N ILE A 95 -6.13 1.77 9.26
CA ILE A 95 -5.13 0.95 8.58
C ILE A 95 -3.75 1.52 8.83
N HIS A 96 -2.76 0.62 8.84
CA HIS A 96 -1.36 0.97 8.86
C HIS A 96 -0.75 0.51 7.54
N THR A 97 -0.02 1.40 6.88
CA THR A 97 0.64 1.08 5.63
C THR A 97 2.06 1.62 5.65
N GLN A 98 2.98 0.84 5.09
CA GLN A 98 4.40 1.17 5.13
C GLN A 98 5.07 0.78 3.82
N LEU A 99 5.97 1.65 3.35
CA LEU A 99 6.83 1.33 2.23
C LEU A 99 7.92 0.36 2.71
N VAL A 100 8.06 -0.76 1.99
CA VAL A 100 9.08 -1.76 2.28
C VAL A 100 10.27 -1.64 1.34
N ARG A 101 9.99 -1.33 0.07
CA ARG A 101 11.02 -1.32 -0.96
C ARG A 101 10.69 -0.30 -2.04
N LYS A 102 11.70 0.47 -2.42
CA LYS A 102 11.61 1.41 -3.54
C LYS A 102 12.68 1.05 -4.57
N GLN A 103 12.28 0.98 -5.82
CA GLN A 103 13.18 0.77 -6.95
C GLN A 103 13.07 1.98 -7.87
N SER A 104 14.23 2.53 -8.25
CA SER A 104 14.31 3.62 -9.22
C SER A 104 15.12 3.13 -10.41
N ASP A 105 14.53 3.20 -11.58
CA ASP A 105 15.14 2.74 -12.81
C ASP A 105 15.02 3.83 -13.86
N PRO A 106 16.12 4.25 -14.52
CA PRO A 106 16.06 5.32 -15.50
C PRO A 106 15.09 5.06 -16.65
N GLN A 107 14.84 3.80 -16.97
CA GLN A 107 13.96 3.42 -18.09
C GLN A 107 12.55 3.10 -17.63
N GLN A 108 12.38 2.51 -16.45
CA GLN A 108 11.08 2.04 -15.97
C GLN A 108 10.46 2.95 -14.91
N GLY A 109 11.19 3.95 -14.45
CA GLY A 109 10.68 4.88 -13.45
C GLY A 109 10.74 4.33 -12.03
N ILE A 110 9.90 4.88 -11.17
CA ILE A 110 9.89 4.57 -9.75
C ILE A 110 8.79 3.56 -9.48
N LYS A 111 9.16 2.46 -8.82
CA LYS A 111 8.22 1.42 -8.39
C LYS A 111 8.36 1.23 -6.90
N LEU A 112 7.24 1.09 -6.23
CA LEU A 112 7.14 0.95 -4.79
C LEU A 112 6.50 -0.38 -4.45
N PHE A 113 6.92 -0.95 -3.32
CA PHE A 113 6.32 -2.13 -2.73
C PHE A 113 6.16 -1.89 -1.24
N GLY A 114 4.98 -2.16 -0.72
CA GLY A 114 4.70 -1.97 0.68
C GLY A 114 3.67 -2.95 1.21
N TYR A 115 3.30 -2.78 2.47
CA TYR A 115 2.25 -3.57 3.08
C TYR A 115 1.18 -2.67 3.68
N LEU A 116 0.02 -3.27 3.93
CA LEU A 116 -1.12 -2.62 4.56
C LEU A 116 -1.79 -3.61 5.50
N GLN A 117 -2.20 -3.13 6.66
CA GLN A 117 -2.78 -3.96 7.68
C GLN A 117 -3.86 -3.17 8.41
N ARG A 118 -4.96 -3.82 8.72
CA ARG A 118 -5.96 -3.23 9.61
C ARG A 118 -5.40 -3.20 11.03
N VAL A 119 -5.60 -2.09 11.72
CA VAL A 119 -5.18 -1.96 13.10
C VAL A 119 -6.36 -1.66 14.00
N PRO A 120 -6.32 -2.07 15.27
CA PRO A 120 -7.40 -1.74 16.19
C PRO A 120 -7.46 -0.24 16.43
N VAL A 121 -8.67 0.26 16.62
CA VAL A 121 -8.85 1.65 17.04
C VAL A 121 -8.38 1.76 18.47
N ALA A 122 -7.44 2.68 18.71
CA ALA A 122 -7.00 2.98 20.07
C ALA A 122 -8.18 3.65 20.78
N GLY A 123 -8.69 2.97 21.79
CA GLY A 123 -9.87 3.47 22.39
C GLY A 123 -10.02 3.50 23.78
#